data_7367c49d40c260497b643710a32a7ee5
#
_entry.id   7367c49d40c260497b643710a32a7ee5
#
_cell.length_a   1.000
_cell.length_b   1.000
_cell.length_c   1.000
_cell.angle_alpha   90.00
_cell.angle_beta   90.00
_cell.angle_gamma   90.00
#
_symmetry.space_group_name_H-M   'P 1'
#
loop_
_entity.id
_entity.type
_entity.pdbx_description
1 polymer ?
#
loop_
_entity_poly.entity_id
_entity_poly.type
_entity_poly.pdbx_seq_one_letter_code
_entity_poly.pdbx_strand_id
1 'polypeptide(L)'
;MDFSEYQTEIIEDIKSCLEGLQVQPILFMGAGVSQRYLKAPDWENLLKYLAETCPLITRPYGYYSQTRNDNKPMIASDFSESYAEWAWDVGTSRYPEQYFNGKSSKDIYIKHEIATLLNNLSDSVDFSAMEYTEEIEKLKKVRPHAIITTNYDDLLEKIFDNYQPIVGHNVVTVNYTTYGEIMKIHGSSKEPESIIITNEDYVEFYKRKKYISAKLLTYFVEHPLFFIGYSINDENIKAILSDIDEIIAPNNALIPNIYLVSFSPECEGTGSHQKEILIGVGENKSIRIKVIYANDFGWIYDALSSNTPEISVNPKLVRALLA
;
A
#
# COMPACT_ATOMS: atom_id res chain seq x y z
N MET A 1 1.30 -20.28 -25.42
CA MET A 1 0.28 -19.23 -25.11
C MET A 1 0.95 -17.92 -25.39
N ASP A 2 0.43 -17.11 -26.27
CA ASP A 2 0.91 -15.75 -26.45
C ASP A 2 0.37 -14.84 -25.34
N PHE A 3 0.86 -13.59 -25.26
CA PHE A 3 0.44 -12.68 -24.18
C PHE A 3 -1.03 -12.26 -24.29
N SER A 4 -1.57 -12.18 -25.52
CA SER A 4 -2.98 -11.83 -25.75
C SER A 4 -3.92 -12.96 -25.28
N GLU A 5 -3.56 -14.22 -25.53
CA GLU A 5 -4.28 -15.38 -24.99
C GLU A 5 -4.22 -15.38 -23.46
N TYR A 6 -3.05 -15.12 -22.88
CA TYR A 6 -2.87 -15.01 -21.44
C TYR A 6 -3.75 -13.91 -20.83
N GLN A 7 -3.77 -12.71 -21.43
CA GLN A 7 -4.63 -11.61 -20.97
C GLN A 7 -6.11 -12.01 -21.01
N THR A 8 -6.54 -12.64 -22.08
CA THR A 8 -7.94 -13.09 -22.25
C THR A 8 -8.34 -14.05 -21.13
N GLU A 9 -7.51 -15.05 -20.85
CA GLU A 9 -7.79 -16.03 -19.79
C GLU A 9 -7.80 -15.40 -18.40
N ILE A 10 -6.90 -14.45 -18.13
CA ILE A 10 -6.88 -13.72 -16.84
C ILE A 10 -8.12 -12.82 -16.68
N ILE A 11 -8.53 -12.13 -17.74
CA ILE A 11 -9.74 -11.31 -17.75
C ILE A 11 -10.97 -12.15 -17.44
N GLU A 12 -11.10 -13.33 -18.09
CA GLU A 12 -12.19 -14.25 -17.83
C GLU A 12 -12.17 -14.79 -16.38
N ASP A 13 -11.00 -15.11 -15.87
CA ASP A 13 -10.84 -15.58 -14.49
C ASP A 13 -11.23 -14.49 -13.47
N ILE A 14 -10.80 -13.23 -13.66
CA ILE A 14 -11.19 -12.10 -12.81
C ILE A 14 -12.71 -11.92 -12.84
N LYS A 15 -13.32 -11.88 -14.03
CA LYS A 15 -14.77 -11.71 -14.18
C LYS A 15 -15.54 -12.85 -13.52
N SER A 16 -15.14 -14.08 -13.76
CA SER A 16 -15.77 -15.26 -13.14
C SER A 16 -15.67 -15.24 -11.61
N CYS A 17 -14.54 -14.79 -11.07
CA CYS A 17 -14.37 -14.65 -9.63
C CYS A 17 -15.31 -13.57 -9.04
N LEU A 18 -15.41 -12.40 -9.69
CA LEU A 18 -16.28 -11.31 -9.25
C LEU A 18 -17.76 -11.69 -9.36
N GLU A 19 -18.16 -12.32 -10.46
CA GLU A 19 -19.52 -12.79 -10.68
C GLU A 19 -19.92 -13.91 -9.71
N GLY A 20 -19.00 -14.84 -9.46
CA GLY A 20 -19.25 -15.98 -8.56
C GLY A 20 -19.45 -15.57 -7.11
N LEU A 21 -18.71 -14.57 -6.64
CA LEU A 21 -18.82 -14.04 -5.27
C LEU A 21 -19.89 -12.95 -5.14
N GLN A 22 -20.28 -12.29 -6.22
CA GLN A 22 -21.27 -11.20 -6.24
C GLN A 22 -20.94 -10.03 -5.31
N VAL A 23 -19.66 -9.78 -5.08
CA VAL A 23 -19.14 -8.72 -4.20
C VAL A 23 -18.07 -7.89 -4.92
N GLN A 24 -17.85 -6.68 -4.46
CA GLN A 24 -16.81 -5.80 -4.98
C GLN A 24 -15.43 -6.22 -4.45
N PRO A 25 -14.36 -6.05 -5.25
CA PRO A 25 -13.01 -6.41 -4.82
C PRO A 25 -12.48 -5.52 -3.71
N ILE A 26 -11.51 -6.03 -2.96
CA ILE A 26 -10.63 -5.24 -2.10
C ILE A 26 -9.33 -4.99 -2.89
N LEU A 27 -8.89 -3.73 -2.96
CA LEU A 27 -7.60 -3.38 -3.53
C LEU A 27 -6.58 -3.16 -2.41
N PHE A 28 -5.50 -3.94 -2.44
CA PHE A 28 -4.36 -3.73 -1.56
C PHE A 28 -3.25 -3.03 -2.36
N MET A 29 -3.08 -1.72 -2.13
CA MET A 29 -2.24 -0.85 -2.95
C MET A 29 -0.91 -0.56 -2.25
N GLY A 30 0.21 -0.98 -2.85
CA GLY A 30 1.56 -0.84 -2.30
C GLY A 30 2.39 0.27 -2.92
N ALA A 31 3.63 0.39 -2.47
CA ALA A 31 4.57 1.45 -2.87
C ALA A 31 4.79 1.55 -4.39
N GLY A 32 4.73 0.43 -5.12
CA GLY A 32 4.84 0.43 -6.59
C GLY A 32 3.77 1.27 -7.30
N VAL A 33 2.60 1.45 -6.69
CA VAL A 33 1.54 2.32 -7.22
C VAL A 33 1.97 3.78 -7.13
N SER A 34 2.50 4.21 -5.98
CA SER A 34 3.02 5.56 -5.80
C SER A 34 4.28 5.82 -6.63
N GLN A 35 5.15 4.82 -6.78
CA GLN A 35 6.31 4.92 -7.69
C GLN A 35 5.86 5.13 -9.14
N ARG A 36 4.85 4.39 -9.60
CA ARG A 36 4.35 4.47 -10.98
C ARG A 36 3.70 5.82 -11.27
N TYR A 37 2.81 6.28 -10.41
CA TYR A 37 1.94 7.43 -10.69
C TYR A 37 2.43 8.75 -10.08
N LEU A 38 3.15 8.72 -8.95
CA LEU A 38 3.71 9.92 -8.31
C LEU A 38 5.22 10.07 -8.51
N LYS A 39 5.89 9.05 -9.06
CA LYS A 39 7.36 8.95 -9.04
C LYS A 39 7.92 9.02 -7.61
N ALA A 40 7.12 8.56 -6.63
CA ALA A 40 7.54 8.52 -5.24
C ALA A 40 8.73 7.58 -5.05
N PRO A 41 9.65 7.87 -4.13
CA PRO A 41 10.78 7.00 -3.86
C PRO A 41 10.31 5.67 -3.23
N ASP A 42 11.05 4.60 -3.51
CA ASP A 42 10.99 3.39 -2.71
C ASP A 42 11.66 3.60 -1.33
N TRP A 43 11.63 2.58 -0.46
CA TRP A 43 12.23 2.65 0.87
C TRP A 43 13.71 3.05 0.86
N GLU A 44 14.48 2.48 -0.05
CA GLU A 44 15.92 2.74 -0.14
C GLU A 44 16.19 4.18 -0.60
N ASN A 45 15.50 4.62 -1.64
CA ASN A 45 15.65 5.98 -2.16
C ASN A 45 15.09 7.04 -1.19
N LEU A 46 14.04 6.70 -0.42
CA LEU A 46 13.56 7.56 0.66
C LEU A 46 14.62 7.75 1.76
N LEU A 47 15.25 6.67 2.21
CA LEU A 47 16.31 6.75 3.22
C LEU A 47 17.57 7.46 2.69
N LYS A 48 17.94 7.29 1.41
CA LYS A 48 19.01 8.07 0.77
C LYS A 48 18.70 9.56 0.77
N TYR A 49 17.49 9.93 0.35
CA TYR A 49 17.02 11.32 0.39
C TYR A 49 17.10 11.91 1.80
N LEU A 50 16.65 11.17 2.81
CA LEU A 50 16.72 11.60 4.20
C LEU A 50 18.17 11.75 4.69
N ALA A 51 19.07 10.85 4.29
CA ALA A 51 20.48 10.95 4.64
C ALA A 51 21.15 12.19 4.01
N GLU A 52 20.78 12.55 2.79
CA GLU A 52 21.31 13.73 2.07
C GLU A 52 20.70 15.04 2.59
N THR A 53 19.48 15.00 3.12
CA THR A 53 18.77 16.19 3.58
C THR A 53 19.26 16.65 4.97
N CYS A 54 19.58 15.72 5.88
CA CYS A 54 20.00 16.06 7.24
C CYS A 54 21.53 16.23 7.32
N PRO A 55 22.05 17.43 7.62
CA PRO A 55 23.51 17.66 7.66
C PRO A 55 24.22 16.93 8.80
N LEU A 56 23.50 16.46 9.81
CA LEU A 56 24.08 15.69 10.91
C LEU A 56 24.26 14.20 10.53
N ILE A 57 23.68 13.74 9.44
CA ILE A 57 23.94 12.42 8.90
C ILE A 57 25.19 12.51 7.99
N THR A 58 26.34 12.31 8.56
CA THR A 58 27.63 12.54 7.88
C THR A 58 28.14 11.35 7.06
N ARG A 59 27.55 10.18 7.20
CA ARG A 59 27.93 8.98 6.47
C ARG A 59 26.93 8.70 5.32
N PRO A 60 27.40 8.16 4.19
CA PRO A 60 26.49 7.78 3.11
C PRO A 60 25.56 6.64 3.54
N TYR A 61 24.39 6.53 2.93
CA TYR A 61 23.39 5.48 3.21
C TYR A 61 23.98 4.07 3.28
N GLY A 62 24.92 3.75 2.38
CA GLY A 62 25.59 2.42 2.35
C GLY A 62 26.29 2.03 3.66
N TYR A 63 26.79 3.00 4.44
CA TYR A 63 27.35 2.74 5.76
C TYR A 63 26.28 2.19 6.72
N TYR A 64 25.12 2.83 6.74
CA TYR A 64 24.00 2.42 7.61
C TYR A 64 23.41 1.09 7.16
N SER A 65 23.25 0.88 5.85
CA SER A 65 22.80 -0.39 5.29
C SER A 65 23.70 -1.56 5.73
N GLN A 66 25.01 -1.41 5.64
CA GLN A 66 25.98 -2.42 6.10
C GLN A 66 25.91 -2.64 7.62
N THR A 67 25.87 -1.58 8.41
CA THR A 67 25.91 -1.68 9.89
C THR A 67 24.60 -2.22 10.47
N ARG A 68 23.49 -2.06 9.78
CA ARG A 68 22.15 -2.53 10.19
C ARG A 68 21.65 -3.75 9.40
N ASN A 69 22.51 -4.39 8.61
CA ASN A 69 22.15 -5.54 7.77
C ASN A 69 20.93 -5.27 6.88
N ASP A 70 20.89 -4.09 6.29
CA ASP A 70 19.76 -3.57 5.47
C ASP A 70 18.39 -3.52 6.18
N ASN A 71 18.40 -3.52 7.52
CA ASN A 71 17.17 -3.33 8.30
C ASN A 71 16.74 -1.86 8.23
N LYS A 72 15.87 -1.54 7.28
CA LYS A 72 15.43 -0.17 6.96
C LYS A 72 14.75 0.56 8.14
N PRO A 73 13.87 -0.08 8.94
CA PRO A 73 13.33 0.54 10.15
C PRO A 73 14.40 0.94 11.17
N MET A 74 15.45 0.11 11.37
CA MET A 74 16.55 0.47 12.28
C MET A 74 17.38 1.64 11.74
N ILE A 75 17.60 1.70 10.42
CA ILE A 75 18.27 2.84 9.77
C ILE A 75 17.44 4.12 9.97
N ALA A 76 16.13 4.03 9.82
CA ALA A 76 15.22 5.16 10.06
C ALA A 76 15.25 5.62 11.54
N SER A 77 15.41 4.70 12.51
CA SER A 77 15.59 5.04 13.91
C SER A 77 16.90 5.81 14.15
N ASP A 78 18.02 5.36 13.54
CA ASP A 78 19.29 6.10 13.61
C ASP A 78 19.16 7.51 13.04
N PHE A 79 18.49 7.65 11.89
CA PHE A 79 18.26 8.95 11.26
C PHE A 79 17.35 9.85 12.10
N SER A 80 16.33 9.28 12.75
CA SER A 80 15.41 10.00 13.60
C SER A 80 16.11 10.75 14.73
N GLU A 81 17.18 10.18 15.31
CA GLU A 81 17.98 10.85 16.32
C GLU A 81 18.71 12.07 15.76
N SER A 82 19.35 11.93 14.59
CA SER A 82 20.00 13.05 13.92
C SER A 82 19.02 14.15 13.50
N TYR A 83 17.83 13.78 13.04
CA TYR A 83 16.78 14.74 12.71
C TYR A 83 16.25 15.50 13.92
N ALA A 84 16.11 14.82 15.06
CA ALA A 84 15.67 15.44 16.29
C ALA A 84 16.69 16.48 16.77
N GLU A 85 18.00 16.15 16.73
CA GLU A 85 19.08 17.10 17.09
C GLU A 85 19.09 18.29 16.12
N TRP A 86 19.09 18.04 14.83
CA TRP A 86 19.09 19.10 13.81
C TRP A 86 17.87 20.02 13.91
N ALA A 87 16.71 19.49 14.26
CA ALA A 87 15.50 20.27 14.40
C ALA A 87 15.61 21.36 15.48
N TRP A 88 16.28 21.08 16.58
CA TRP A 88 16.52 22.10 17.65
C TRP A 88 17.51 23.18 17.21
N ASP A 89 18.39 22.92 16.24
CA ASP A 89 19.31 23.92 15.69
C ASP A 89 18.60 24.85 14.70
N VAL A 90 17.75 24.30 13.80
CA VAL A 90 17.07 25.08 12.76
C VAL A 90 15.73 25.68 13.20
N GLY A 91 15.12 25.10 14.23
CA GLY A 91 13.91 25.60 14.88
C GLY A 91 12.70 25.71 13.96
N THR A 92 11.86 26.69 14.25
CA THR A 92 10.60 26.95 13.55
C THR A 92 10.75 27.46 12.11
N SER A 93 11.98 27.72 11.66
CA SER A 93 12.25 28.01 10.24
C SER A 93 11.97 26.82 9.31
N ARG A 94 12.01 25.59 9.86
CA ARG A 94 11.79 24.36 9.10
C ARG A 94 10.63 23.50 9.63
N TYR A 95 10.42 23.49 10.94
CA TYR A 95 9.43 22.64 11.59
C TYR A 95 8.34 23.44 12.29
N PRO A 96 7.10 22.95 12.34
CA PRO A 96 6.01 23.59 13.06
C PRO A 96 6.32 23.81 14.55
N GLU A 97 5.97 24.98 15.08
CA GLU A 97 6.23 25.37 16.49
C GLU A 97 5.70 24.33 17.48
N GLN A 98 4.57 23.72 17.16
CA GLN A 98 3.93 22.71 18.02
C GLN A 98 4.79 21.46 18.27
N TYR A 99 5.80 21.20 17.46
CA TYR A 99 6.69 20.04 17.66
C TYR A 99 7.73 20.29 18.79
N PHE A 100 7.94 21.53 19.18
CA PHE A 100 8.92 21.92 20.22
C PHE A 100 8.31 22.02 21.62
N ASN A 101 7.12 21.47 21.85
CA ASN A 101 6.38 21.58 23.11
C ASN A 101 6.80 20.56 24.21
N GLY A 102 7.78 19.70 23.91
CA GLY A 102 8.27 18.64 24.80
C GLY A 102 7.30 17.44 24.95
N LYS A 103 6.17 17.41 24.24
CA LYS A 103 5.21 16.31 24.23
C LYS A 103 5.25 15.48 22.93
N SER A 104 5.75 16.08 21.87
CA SER A 104 5.93 15.42 20.59
C SER A 104 7.02 14.35 20.68
N SER A 105 6.83 13.23 19.99
CA SER A 105 7.86 12.19 19.88
C SER A 105 9.07 12.72 19.12
N LYS A 106 10.27 12.24 19.44
CA LYS A 106 11.52 12.67 18.79
C LYS A 106 11.58 12.34 17.29
N ASP A 107 10.83 11.36 16.85
CA ASP A 107 10.74 10.93 15.45
C ASP A 107 9.79 11.81 14.60
N ILE A 108 9.08 12.76 15.23
CA ILE A 108 8.17 13.66 14.49
C ILE A 108 8.89 14.46 13.39
N TYR A 109 10.15 14.81 13.59
CA TYR A 109 10.91 15.61 12.65
C TYR A 109 11.23 14.86 11.36
N ILE A 110 11.70 13.62 11.44
CA ILE A 110 11.91 12.78 10.26
C ILE A 110 10.58 12.45 9.57
N LYS A 111 9.50 12.20 10.32
CA LYS A 111 8.16 11.97 9.80
C LYS A 111 7.62 13.21 9.08
N HIS A 112 7.90 14.39 9.57
CA HIS A 112 7.56 15.65 8.92
C HIS A 112 8.28 15.82 7.57
N GLU A 113 9.56 15.48 7.49
CA GLU A 113 10.31 15.52 6.23
C GLU A 113 9.72 14.58 5.19
N ILE A 114 9.40 13.35 5.60
CA ILE A 114 8.74 12.36 4.74
C ILE A 114 7.39 12.91 4.25
N ALA A 115 6.58 13.43 5.17
CA ALA A 115 5.28 14.01 4.84
C ALA A 115 5.41 15.19 3.87
N THR A 116 6.36 16.08 4.09
CA THR A 116 6.63 17.23 3.22
C THR A 116 7.04 16.78 1.82
N LEU A 117 7.95 15.83 1.69
CA LEU A 117 8.36 15.26 0.41
C LEU A 117 7.17 14.70 -0.35
N LEU A 118 6.38 13.83 0.29
CA LEU A 118 5.27 13.14 -0.36
C LEU A 118 4.11 14.07 -0.71
N ASN A 119 3.81 15.07 0.14
CA ASN A 119 2.81 16.08 -0.16
C ASN A 119 3.24 16.93 -1.36
N ASN A 120 4.51 17.35 -1.44
CA ASN A 120 5.01 18.12 -2.59
C ASN A 120 4.93 17.32 -3.90
N LEU A 121 5.27 16.02 -3.87
CA LEU A 121 5.12 15.14 -5.03
C LEU A 121 3.65 15.03 -5.44
N SER A 122 2.78 14.79 -4.50
CA SER A 122 1.35 14.62 -4.73
C SER A 122 0.67 15.90 -5.23
N ASP A 123 1.08 17.07 -4.74
CA ASP A 123 0.52 18.36 -5.16
C ASP A 123 1.04 18.80 -6.53
N SER A 124 2.18 18.27 -6.99
CA SER A 124 2.75 18.55 -8.31
C SER A 124 2.15 17.71 -9.44
N VAL A 125 1.36 16.67 -9.14
CA VAL A 125 0.82 15.74 -10.13
C VAL A 125 -0.38 16.33 -10.86
N ASP A 126 -0.28 16.36 -12.19
CA ASP A 126 -1.40 16.57 -13.08
C ASP A 126 -1.80 15.25 -13.77
N PHE A 127 -2.87 14.65 -13.31
CA PHE A 127 -3.37 13.36 -13.86
C PHE A 127 -3.80 13.45 -15.32
N SER A 128 -4.06 14.64 -15.86
CA SER A 128 -4.47 14.83 -17.25
C SER A 128 -3.29 14.87 -18.24
N ALA A 129 -2.08 15.10 -17.75
CA ALA A 129 -0.88 15.31 -18.56
C ALA A 129 0.22 14.27 -18.32
N MET A 130 -0.03 13.21 -17.54
CA MET A 130 0.96 12.20 -17.20
C MET A 130 0.97 11.01 -18.18
N GLU A 131 2.07 10.28 -18.19
CA GLU A 131 2.27 9.07 -19.01
C GLU A 131 1.17 8.02 -18.82
N TYR A 132 0.62 7.90 -17.60
CA TYR A 132 -0.36 6.86 -17.22
C TYR A 132 -1.79 7.40 -17.06
N THR A 133 -2.14 8.50 -17.74
CA THR A 133 -3.49 9.10 -17.66
C THR A 133 -4.59 8.07 -17.93
N GLU A 134 -4.43 7.24 -18.96
CA GLU A 134 -5.42 6.22 -19.32
C GLU A 134 -5.61 5.16 -18.23
N GLU A 135 -4.51 4.69 -17.61
CA GLU A 135 -4.60 3.74 -16.48
C GLU A 135 -5.34 4.35 -15.29
N ILE A 136 -5.05 5.61 -14.95
CA ILE A 136 -5.72 6.33 -13.87
C ILE A 136 -7.22 6.47 -14.13
N GLU A 137 -7.61 6.84 -15.37
CA GLU A 137 -9.01 6.96 -15.73
C GLU A 137 -9.76 5.61 -15.68
N LYS A 138 -9.07 4.50 -15.97
CA LYS A 138 -9.61 3.15 -15.81
C LYS A 138 -9.68 2.77 -14.32
N LEU A 139 -8.65 3.08 -13.53
CA LEU A 139 -8.63 2.83 -12.09
C LEU A 139 -9.77 3.58 -11.36
N LYS A 140 -10.07 4.81 -11.74
CA LYS A 140 -11.23 5.57 -11.21
C LYS A 140 -12.58 4.88 -11.45
N LYS A 141 -12.70 4.05 -12.48
CA LYS A 141 -13.94 3.30 -12.77
C LYS A 141 -14.09 2.06 -11.90
N VAL A 142 -13.00 1.53 -11.37
CA VAL A 142 -13.05 0.43 -10.40
C VAL A 142 -13.75 0.94 -9.14
N ARG A 143 -14.65 0.12 -8.61
CA ARG A 143 -15.41 0.44 -7.40
C ARG A 143 -15.14 -0.60 -6.32
N PRO A 144 -13.95 -0.56 -5.71
CA PRO A 144 -13.60 -1.53 -4.69
C PRO A 144 -14.53 -1.38 -3.46
N HIS A 145 -14.75 -2.47 -2.74
CA HIS A 145 -15.42 -2.43 -1.45
C HIS A 145 -14.65 -1.56 -0.45
N ALA A 146 -13.35 -1.79 -0.39
CA ALA A 146 -12.40 -0.98 0.38
C ALA A 146 -11.03 -0.99 -0.32
N ILE A 147 -10.19 -0.02 0.02
CA ILE A 147 -8.80 0.06 -0.38
C ILE A 147 -7.95 -0.02 0.89
N ILE A 148 -6.91 -0.84 0.85
CA ILE A 148 -5.96 -0.97 1.95
C ILE A 148 -4.59 -0.56 1.42
N THR A 149 -3.85 0.24 2.17
CA THR A 149 -2.53 0.69 1.74
C THR A 149 -1.55 0.86 2.89
N THR A 150 -0.29 0.59 2.60
CA THR A 150 0.86 0.96 3.45
C THR A 150 1.48 2.29 3.01
N ASN A 151 1.01 2.90 1.92
CA ASN A 151 1.56 4.16 1.39
C ASN A 151 1.10 5.34 2.24
N TYR A 152 2.01 6.30 2.42
CA TYR A 152 1.73 7.51 3.22
C TYR A 152 1.09 8.63 2.42
N ASP A 153 1.36 8.70 1.08
CA ASP A 153 0.87 9.76 0.19
C ASP A 153 -0.67 9.76 0.04
N ASP A 154 -1.21 10.82 -0.55
CA ASP A 154 -2.65 10.99 -0.76
C ASP A 154 -3.11 10.70 -2.21
N LEU A 155 -2.33 9.92 -2.96
CA LEU A 155 -2.67 9.51 -4.32
C LEU A 155 -4.04 8.86 -4.42
N LEU A 156 -4.29 7.89 -3.53
CA LEU A 156 -5.53 7.11 -3.55
C LEU A 156 -6.75 7.97 -3.21
N GLU A 157 -6.60 8.92 -2.30
CA GLU A 157 -7.63 9.91 -1.96
C GLU A 157 -7.96 10.83 -3.15
N LYS A 158 -6.95 11.17 -3.96
CA LYS A 158 -7.15 11.97 -5.18
C LYS A 158 -7.78 11.18 -6.34
N ILE A 159 -7.54 9.86 -6.40
CA ILE A 159 -8.13 8.97 -7.40
C ILE A 159 -9.58 8.61 -7.01
N PHE A 160 -9.80 8.30 -5.74
CA PHE A 160 -11.07 7.83 -5.18
C PHE A 160 -11.67 8.90 -4.23
N ASP A 161 -12.01 10.06 -4.78
CA ASP A 161 -12.48 11.24 -4.03
C ASP A 161 -13.74 11.05 -3.20
N ASN A 162 -14.50 9.98 -3.47
CA ASN A 162 -15.69 9.58 -2.73
C ASN A 162 -15.42 8.62 -1.57
N TYR A 163 -14.18 8.11 -1.47
CA TYR A 163 -13.76 7.22 -0.38
C TYR A 163 -13.26 8.02 0.81
N GLN A 164 -13.35 7.44 1.99
CA GLN A 164 -12.90 8.08 3.24
C GLN A 164 -11.59 7.48 3.72
N PRO A 165 -10.54 8.28 3.86
CA PRO A 165 -9.30 7.80 4.47
C PRO A 165 -9.52 7.53 5.96
N ILE A 166 -8.99 6.39 6.42
CA ILE A 166 -8.95 5.98 7.83
C ILE A 166 -7.50 5.66 8.14
N VAL A 167 -6.92 6.44 9.06
CA VAL A 167 -5.48 6.43 9.31
C VAL A 167 -5.13 5.66 10.58
N GLY A 168 -4.14 4.78 10.50
CA GLY A 168 -3.50 4.11 11.62
C GLY A 168 -4.48 3.33 12.51
N HIS A 169 -4.45 3.60 13.81
CA HIS A 169 -5.28 2.89 14.81
C HIS A 169 -6.79 3.12 14.64
N ASN A 170 -7.21 4.19 13.97
CA ASN A 170 -8.62 4.46 13.69
C ASN A 170 -9.26 3.37 12.82
N VAL A 171 -8.46 2.60 12.07
CA VAL A 171 -8.92 1.43 11.30
C VAL A 171 -9.65 0.40 12.19
N VAL A 172 -9.26 0.32 13.47
CA VAL A 172 -9.87 -0.61 14.45
C VAL A 172 -11.12 -0.06 15.09
N THR A 173 -11.17 1.26 15.32
CA THR A 173 -12.21 1.93 16.11
C THR A 173 -13.40 2.39 15.29
N VAL A 174 -13.23 2.58 13.98
CA VAL A 174 -14.36 2.98 13.12
C VAL A 174 -15.29 1.80 12.92
N ASN A 175 -16.41 1.85 13.60
CA ASN A 175 -17.51 0.91 13.47
C ASN A 175 -18.49 1.46 12.43
N TYR A 176 -19.02 0.62 11.58
CA TYR A 176 -20.35 0.75 10.93
C TYR A 176 -20.44 0.93 9.42
N THR A 177 -19.45 1.46 8.69
CA THR A 177 -19.56 1.44 7.22
C THR A 177 -18.31 0.87 6.62
N THR A 178 -18.42 -0.32 6.11
CA THR A 178 -17.30 -1.03 5.52
C THR A 178 -17.10 -0.70 4.03
N TYR A 179 -17.98 0.12 3.43
CA TYR A 179 -17.94 0.43 2.00
C TYR A 179 -17.38 1.83 1.73
N GLY A 180 -16.38 1.87 0.82
CA GLY A 180 -15.79 3.13 0.37
C GLY A 180 -14.78 3.73 1.37
N GLU A 181 -13.97 2.90 2.00
CA GLU A 181 -12.89 3.28 2.91
C GLU A 181 -11.52 3.11 2.25
N ILE A 182 -10.58 4.03 2.55
CA ILE A 182 -9.15 3.89 2.27
C ILE A 182 -8.44 3.70 3.60
N MET A 183 -8.04 2.47 3.89
CA MET A 183 -7.37 2.12 5.15
C MET A 183 -5.86 2.31 5.00
N LYS A 184 -5.33 3.38 5.57
CA LYS A 184 -3.90 3.73 5.58
C LYS A 184 -3.25 3.13 6.84
N ILE A 185 -2.89 1.86 6.75
CA ILE A 185 -2.46 1.07 7.93
C ILE A 185 -1.09 1.47 8.48
N HIS A 186 -0.24 2.12 7.67
CA HIS A 186 1.07 2.64 8.10
C HIS A 186 1.09 4.17 8.28
N GLY A 187 -0.08 4.82 8.34
CA GLY A 187 -0.16 6.26 8.55
C GLY A 187 -0.32 7.07 7.27
N SER A 188 -0.31 8.39 7.38
CA SER A 188 -0.57 9.34 6.30
C SER A 188 0.36 10.53 6.34
N SER A 189 0.78 11.03 5.16
CA SER A 189 1.54 12.28 5.04
C SER A 189 0.73 13.52 5.46
N LYS A 190 -0.60 13.41 5.58
CA LYS A 190 -1.45 14.48 6.13
C LYS A 190 -1.46 14.51 7.67
N GLU A 191 -1.03 13.41 8.29
CA GLU A 191 -0.92 13.23 9.75
C GLU A 191 0.47 12.66 10.08
N PRO A 192 1.55 13.49 10.05
CA PRO A 192 2.94 13.01 10.16
C PRO A 192 3.20 12.11 11.39
N GLU A 193 2.56 12.39 12.52
CA GLU A 193 2.66 11.59 13.74
C GLU A 193 2.15 10.14 13.57
N SER A 194 1.31 9.90 12.57
CA SER A 194 0.76 8.57 12.28
C SER A 194 1.71 7.68 11.48
N ILE A 195 2.74 8.24 10.85
CA ILE A 195 3.67 7.52 9.97
C ILE A 195 4.45 6.46 10.74
N ILE A 196 4.46 5.24 10.21
CA ILE A 196 5.21 4.10 10.73
C ILE A 196 6.48 3.96 9.89
N ILE A 197 7.63 4.35 10.42
CA ILE A 197 8.92 4.34 9.71
C ILE A 197 10.08 3.81 10.56
N THR A 198 10.12 4.12 11.85
CA THR A 198 11.17 3.68 12.78
C THR A 198 10.94 2.25 13.27
N ASN A 199 11.98 1.62 13.80
CA ASN A 199 11.85 0.30 14.41
C ASN A 199 10.87 0.31 15.59
N GLU A 200 10.84 1.39 16.35
CA GLU A 200 9.94 1.60 17.49
C GLU A 200 8.48 1.65 17.02
N ASP A 201 8.20 2.33 15.89
CA ASP A 201 6.88 2.35 15.27
C ASP A 201 6.44 0.95 14.86
N TYR A 202 7.32 0.17 14.23
CA TYR A 202 7.01 -1.21 13.83
C TYR A 202 6.76 -2.12 15.04
N VAL A 203 7.54 -2.01 16.11
CA VAL A 203 7.32 -2.76 17.35
C VAL A 203 5.94 -2.45 17.93
N GLU A 204 5.54 -1.18 17.96
CA GLU A 204 4.21 -0.79 18.45
C GLU A 204 3.09 -1.24 17.50
N PHE A 205 3.28 -1.12 16.20
CA PHE A 205 2.36 -1.62 15.19
C PHE A 205 2.11 -3.13 15.33
N TYR A 206 3.17 -3.92 15.51
CA TYR A 206 3.04 -5.38 15.67
C TYR A 206 2.32 -5.79 16.96
N LYS A 207 2.40 -5.01 18.03
CA LYS A 207 1.60 -5.26 19.24
C LYS A 207 0.10 -5.13 18.95
N ARG A 208 -0.28 -4.18 18.09
CA ARG A 208 -1.66 -3.89 17.71
C ARG A 208 -2.13 -4.67 16.48
N LYS A 209 -1.23 -5.33 15.76
CA LYS A 209 -1.48 -6.06 14.51
C LYS A 209 -2.67 -7.02 14.61
N LYS A 210 -2.85 -7.70 15.73
CA LYS A 210 -3.94 -8.68 15.92
C LYS A 210 -5.33 -8.11 15.59
N TYR A 211 -5.59 -6.86 15.91
CA TYR A 211 -6.87 -6.21 15.63
C TYR A 211 -7.02 -5.88 14.14
N ILE A 212 -5.95 -5.37 13.53
CA ILE A 212 -5.93 -5.07 12.10
C ILE A 212 -6.08 -6.37 11.31
N SER A 213 -5.30 -7.40 11.65
CA SER A 213 -5.39 -8.71 11.01
C SER A 213 -6.79 -9.32 11.12
N ALA A 214 -7.45 -9.22 12.27
CA ALA A 214 -8.82 -9.74 12.45
C ALA A 214 -9.84 -9.01 11.53
N LYS A 215 -9.71 -7.69 11.35
CA LYS A 215 -10.56 -6.93 10.43
C LYS A 215 -10.26 -7.29 8.98
N LEU A 216 -8.99 -7.42 8.62
CA LEU A 216 -8.56 -7.78 7.27
C LEU A 216 -8.95 -9.21 6.91
N LEU A 217 -8.91 -10.14 7.86
CA LEU A 217 -9.31 -11.54 7.63
C LEU A 217 -10.75 -11.68 7.16
N THR A 218 -11.69 -10.90 7.71
CA THR A 218 -13.08 -10.91 7.23
C THR A 218 -13.17 -10.51 5.78
N TYR A 219 -12.46 -9.46 5.38
CA TYR A 219 -12.43 -9.03 3.98
C TYR A 219 -11.82 -10.07 3.04
N PHE A 220 -10.76 -10.75 3.47
CA PHE A 220 -10.06 -11.74 2.65
C PHE A 220 -10.87 -13.00 2.41
N VAL A 221 -11.75 -13.36 3.35
CA VAL A 221 -12.67 -14.50 3.20
C VAL A 221 -13.85 -14.15 2.30
N GLU A 222 -14.33 -12.92 2.39
CA GLU A 222 -15.60 -12.52 1.78
C GLU A 222 -15.44 -11.84 0.41
N HIS A 223 -14.25 -11.33 0.07
CA HIS A 223 -14.00 -10.53 -1.12
C HIS A 223 -12.83 -11.06 -1.96
N PRO A 224 -12.84 -10.86 -3.29
CA PRO A 224 -11.63 -10.96 -4.09
C PRO A 224 -10.61 -9.91 -3.66
N LEU A 225 -9.37 -10.31 -3.46
CA LEU A 225 -8.28 -9.44 -3.02
C LEU A 225 -7.24 -9.29 -4.12
N PHE A 226 -6.92 -8.05 -4.45
CA PHE A 226 -5.89 -7.71 -5.44
C PHE A 226 -4.76 -6.93 -4.82
N PHE A 227 -3.58 -7.55 -4.72
CA PHE A 227 -2.33 -6.88 -4.36
C PHE A 227 -1.74 -6.22 -5.59
N ILE A 228 -1.61 -4.89 -5.58
CA ILE A 228 -1.09 -4.09 -6.69
C ILE A 228 0.04 -3.19 -6.17
N GLY A 229 1.19 -3.20 -6.85
CA GLY A 229 2.34 -2.40 -6.44
C GLY A 229 3.16 -2.98 -5.28
N TYR A 230 3.04 -4.27 -5.05
CA TYR A 230 3.88 -5.03 -4.12
C TYR A 230 4.80 -5.99 -4.86
N SER A 231 5.95 -6.29 -4.28
CA SER A 231 6.78 -7.39 -4.75
C SER A 231 6.36 -8.70 -4.06
N ILE A 232 6.67 -9.83 -4.71
CA ILE A 232 6.44 -11.17 -4.18
C ILE A 232 7.16 -11.38 -2.83
N ASN A 233 8.27 -10.67 -2.64
CA ASN A 233 9.09 -10.79 -1.43
C ASN A 233 8.75 -9.76 -0.35
N ASP A 234 7.69 -8.98 -0.53
CA ASP A 234 7.28 -7.96 0.45
C ASP A 234 6.88 -8.60 1.78
N GLU A 235 7.54 -8.20 2.85
CA GLU A 235 7.32 -8.75 4.19
C GLU A 235 5.91 -8.42 4.73
N ASN A 236 5.31 -7.31 4.31
CA ASN A 236 3.94 -6.98 4.70
C ASN A 236 2.94 -7.96 4.08
N ILE A 237 3.12 -8.31 2.78
CA ILE A 237 2.29 -9.32 2.11
C ILE A 237 2.47 -10.67 2.80
N LYS A 238 3.72 -11.10 3.00
CA LYS A 238 3.99 -12.40 3.65
C LYS A 238 3.35 -12.48 5.03
N ALA A 239 3.44 -11.41 5.81
CA ALA A 239 2.85 -11.34 7.14
C ALA A 239 1.31 -11.43 7.12
N ILE A 240 0.67 -10.76 6.16
CA ILE A 240 -0.78 -10.80 5.97
C ILE A 240 -1.22 -12.17 5.49
N LEU A 241 -0.55 -12.73 4.49
CA LEU A 241 -0.85 -14.05 3.94
C LEU A 241 -0.63 -15.15 4.98
N SER A 242 0.38 -15.03 5.85
CA SER A 242 0.59 -15.99 6.96
C SER A 242 -0.59 -16.06 7.94
N ASP A 243 -1.20 -14.89 8.21
CA ASP A 243 -2.39 -14.85 9.08
C ASP A 243 -3.62 -15.51 8.38
N ILE A 244 -3.66 -15.48 7.04
CA ILE A 244 -4.73 -16.10 6.23
C ILE A 244 -4.56 -17.63 6.14
N ASP A 245 -3.34 -18.11 5.96
CA ASP A 245 -3.03 -19.55 5.78
C ASP A 245 -3.58 -20.41 6.91
N GLU A 246 -3.44 -19.94 8.14
CA GLU A 246 -3.92 -20.69 9.31
C GLU A 246 -5.43 -20.95 9.31
N ILE A 247 -6.18 -20.13 8.54
CA ILE A 247 -7.65 -20.13 8.56
C ILE A 247 -8.25 -20.73 7.29
N ILE A 248 -7.65 -20.47 6.10
CA ILE A 248 -8.34 -20.69 4.82
C ILE A 248 -7.76 -21.83 3.98
N ALA A 249 -6.45 -22.08 4.03
CA ALA A 249 -5.81 -22.97 3.07
C ALA A 249 -4.89 -24.03 3.69
N PRO A 250 -5.42 -25.05 4.37
CA PRO A 250 -4.58 -26.15 4.83
C PRO A 250 -3.95 -26.87 3.61
N ASN A 251 -2.67 -27.23 3.72
CA ASN A 251 -1.92 -28.03 2.75
C ASN A 251 -1.61 -27.37 1.40
N ASN A 252 -1.24 -26.09 1.36
CA ASN A 252 -0.87 -25.36 0.15
C ASN A 252 -1.96 -25.39 -0.96
N ALA A 253 -3.22 -25.47 -0.61
CA ALA A 253 -4.31 -25.33 -1.54
C ALA A 253 -4.29 -23.93 -2.18
N LEU A 254 -4.69 -23.85 -3.46
CA LEU A 254 -4.86 -22.55 -4.12
C LEU A 254 -5.94 -21.74 -3.42
N ILE A 255 -5.63 -20.50 -3.08
CA ILE A 255 -6.63 -19.52 -2.65
C ILE A 255 -7.15 -18.80 -3.89
N PRO A 256 -8.35 -19.11 -4.39
CA PRO A 256 -8.79 -18.76 -5.73
C PRO A 256 -9.19 -17.28 -5.90
N ASN A 257 -9.40 -16.56 -4.81
CA ASN A 257 -9.85 -15.16 -4.78
C ASN A 257 -8.74 -14.17 -4.40
N ILE A 258 -7.47 -14.61 -4.31
CA ILE A 258 -6.32 -13.73 -4.04
C ILE A 258 -5.44 -13.64 -5.28
N TYR A 259 -5.18 -12.42 -5.72
CA TYR A 259 -4.40 -12.07 -6.90
C TYR A 259 -3.23 -11.15 -6.53
N LEU A 260 -2.04 -11.47 -7.01
CA LEU A 260 -0.87 -10.59 -6.97
C LEU A 260 -0.59 -10.05 -8.37
N VAL A 261 -0.73 -8.76 -8.57
CA VAL A 261 -0.35 -8.08 -9.82
C VAL A 261 1.13 -7.75 -9.75
N SER A 262 1.91 -8.44 -10.56
CA SER A 262 3.36 -8.30 -10.66
C SER A 262 3.72 -7.49 -11.90
N PHE A 263 4.37 -6.34 -11.70
CA PHE A 263 4.88 -5.55 -12.82
C PHE A 263 6.03 -6.29 -13.51
N SER A 264 5.90 -6.50 -14.82
CA SER A 264 6.88 -7.19 -15.64
C SER A 264 7.03 -6.46 -16.99
N PRO A 265 8.10 -5.69 -17.20
CA PRO A 265 8.30 -4.95 -18.46
C PRO A 265 8.36 -5.84 -19.71
N GLU A 266 8.80 -7.08 -19.53
CA GLU A 266 9.03 -8.04 -20.63
C GLU A 266 7.90 -9.07 -20.75
N CYS A 267 6.73 -8.86 -20.14
CA CYS A 267 5.65 -9.85 -20.12
C CYS A 267 5.05 -10.14 -21.52
N GLU A 268 5.25 -9.27 -22.50
CA GLU A 268 4.80 -9.48 -23.89
C GLU A 268 5.72 -10.43 -24.68
N GLY A 269 6.86 -10.83 -24.10
CA GLY A 269 7.78 -11.79 -24.72
C GLY A 269 7.21 -13.19 -24.83
N THR A 270 7.80 -14.01 -25.71
CA THR A 270 7.44 -15.41 -25.88
C THR A 270 7.84 -16.25 -24.67
N GLY A 271 6.89 -16.60 -23.84
CA GLY A 271 7.06 -17.48 -22.68
C GLY A 271 5.73 -17.96 -22.13
N SER A 272 5.72 -19.06 -21.37
CA SER A 272 4.51 -19.45 -20.65
C SER A 272 4.43 -18.62 -19.37
N HIS A 273 3.42 -17.77 -19.28
CA HIS A 273 3.16 -17.03 -18.04
C HIS A 273 2.48 -17.96 -17.03
N GLN A 274 3.10 -18.03 -15.84
CA GLN A 274 2.47 -18.71 -14.71
C GLN A 274 1.25 -17.92 -14.26
N LYS A 275 0.17 -18.60 -13.92
CA LYS A 275 -1.05 -17.99 -13.37
C LYS A 275 -1.15 -18.12 -11.86
N GLU A 276 -0.28 -18.90 -11.27
CA GLU A 276 -0.24 -19.21 -9.86
C GLU A 276 1.19 -19.16 -9.35
N ILE A 277 1.35 -18.74 -8.12
CA ILE A 277 2.63 -18.65 -7.44
C ILE A 277 2.55 -19.19 -6.03
N LEU A 278 3.64 -19.81 -5.57
CA LEU A 278 3.82 -20.25 -4.21
C LEU A 278 4.67 -19.22 -3.45
N ILE A 279 4.12 -18.59 -2.43
CA ILE A 279 4.78 -17.59 -1.61
C ILE A 279 5.13 -18.20 -0.26
N GLY A 280 6.43 -18.21 0.10
CA GLY A 280 6.86 -18.60 1.43
C GLY A 280 6.48 -17.54 2.46
N VAL A 281 5.70 -17.92 3.48
CA VAL A 281 5.17 -16.99 4.50
C VAL A 281 5.73 -17.24 5.91
N GLY A 282 6.67 -18.15 6.06
CA GLY A 282 7.32 -18.48 7.32
C GLY A 282 8.18 -19.73 7.22
N GLU A 283 8.72 -20.20 8.34
CA GLU A 283 9.48 -21.46 8.40
C GLU A 283 8.58 -22.64 7.96
N ASN A 284 8.89 -23.22 6.80
CA ASN A 284 8.17 -24.37 6.21
C ASN A 284 6.68 -24.13 5.89
N LYS A 285 6.25 -22.86 5.79
CA LYS A 285 4.90 -22.49 5.36
C LYS A 285 4.93 -21.78 4.02
N SER A 286 4.03 -22.15 3.12
CA SER A 286 3.85 -21.47 1.84
C SER A 286 2.37 -21.44 1.44
N ILE A 287 1.99 -20.38 0.73
CA ILE A 287 0.62 -20.14 0.27
C ILE A 287 0.63 -20.09 -1.24
N ARG A 288 -0.34 -20.72 -1.86
CA ARG A 288 -0.54 -20.71 -3.30
C ARG A 288 -1.65 -19.73 -3.66
N ILE A 289 -1.30 -18.68 -4.41
CA ILE A 289 -2.22 -17.63 -4.87
C ILE A 289 -2.11 -17.45 -6.38
N LYS A 290 -3.05 -16.71 -6.97
CA LYS A 290 -2.99 -16.32 -8.37
C LYS A 290 -2.00 -15.17 -8.56
N VAL A 291 -1.30 -15.17 -9.71
CA VAL A 291 -0.38 -14.11 -10.12
C VAL A 291 -0.75 -13.61 -11.51
N ILE A 292 -0.68 -12.27 -11.68
CA ILE A 292 -0.94 -11.58 -12.95
C ILE A 292 0.32 -10.79 -13.30
N TYR A 293 0.95 -11.14 -14.42
CA TYR A 293 2.08 -10.38 -14.95
C TYR A 293 1.59 -9.33 -15.95
N ALA A 294 1.98 -8.08 -15.73
CA ALA A 294 1.58 -6.98 -16.58
C ALA A 294 2.63 -5.87 -16.63
N ASN A 295 2.80 -5.23 -17.78
CA ASN A 295 3.54 -3.98 -17.98
C ASN A 295 2.59 -2.77 -18.01
N ASP A 296 1.34 -2.98 -18.39
CA ASP A 296 0.23 -2.03 -18.37
C ASP A 296 -0.88 -2.58 -17.47
N PHE A 297 -1.40 -1.77 -16.55
CA PHE A 297 -2.45 -2.19 -15.62
C PHE A 297 -3.87 -1.86 -16.11
N GLY A 298 -3.99 -1.12 -17.21
CA GLY A 298 -5.26 -0.64 -17.72
C GLY A 298 -6.26 -1.76 -18.02
N TRP A 299 -5.83 -2.86 -18.64
CA TRP A 299 -6.68 -4.00 -18.95
C TRP A 299 -7.16 -4.75 -17.69
N ILE A 300 -6.34 -4.74 -16.62
CA ILE A 300 -6.73 -5.32 -15.32
C ILE A 300 -7.82 -4.44 -14.67
N TYR A 301 -7.65 -3.12 -14.71
CA TYR A 301 -8.65 -2.19 -14.20
C TYR A 301 -9.96 -2.26 -14.97
N ASP A 302 -9.91 -2.46 -16.31
CA ASP A 302 -11.09 -2.71 -17.12
C ASP A 302 -11.80 -4.01 -16.71
N ALA A 303 -11.06 -5.09 -16.46
CA ALA A 303 -11.62 -6.35 -15.97
C ALA A 303 -12.28 -6.18 -14.58
N LEU A 304 -11.61 -5.46 -13.66
CA LEU A 304 -12.13 -5.18 -12.33
C LEU A 304 -13.38 -4.29 -12.33
N SER A 305 -13.50 -3.40 -13.31
CA SER A 305 -14.66 -2.51 -13.45
C SER A 305 -15.86 -3.15 -14.17
N SER A 306 -15.69 -4.35 -14.74
CA SER A 306 -16.74 -5.01 -15.53
C SER A 306 -17.96 -5.45 -14.71
N ASN A 307 -17.79 -5.71 -13.43
CA ASN A 307 -18.85 -6.10 -12.48
C ASN A 307 -19.39 -4.92 -11.67
N THR A 308 -19.44 -3.73 -12.26
CA THR A 308 -20.07 -2.59 -11.58
C THR A 308 -21.57 -2.76 -11.57
N PRO A 309 -22.26 -2.62 -10.39
CA PRO A 309 -23.70 -2.64 -10.31
C PRO A 309 -24.31 -1.57 -11.22
N GLU A 310 -25.44 -1.85 -11.88
CA GLU A 310 -26.15 -0.88 -12.72
C GLU A 310 -26.52 0.40 -11.94
N ILE A 311 -26.75 0.27 -10.62
CA ILE A 311 -27.01 1.40 -9.74
C ILE A 311 -25.73 1.77 -9.01
N SER A 312 -25.16 2.89 -9.42
CA SER A 312 -24.01 3.49 -8.74
C SER A 312 -24.41 4.09 -7.39
N VAL A 313 -24.05 3.42 -6.32
CA VAL A 313 -24.23 3.97 -4.97
C VAL A 313 -22.98 4.75 -4.56
N ASN A 314 -23.14 6.05 -4.29
CA ASN A 314 -22.02 6.86 -3.81
C ASN A 314 -21.69 6.47 -2.36
N PRO A 315 -20.44 6.09 -2.04
CA PRO A 315 -20.04 5.72 -0.68
C PRO A 315 -20.35 6.77 0.38
N LYS A 316 -20.28 8.06 0.05
CA LYS A 316 -20.66 9.16 0.97
C LYS A 316 -22.14 9.11 1.34
N LEU A 317 -23.00 8.75 0.39
CA LEU A 317 -24.45 8.63 0.66
C LEU A 317 -24.76 7.41 1.53
N VAL A 318 -24.09 6.27 1.28
CA VAL A 318 -24.24 5.07 2.12
C VAL A 318 -23.86 5.40 3.56
N ARG A 319 -22.72 6.04 3.76
CA ARG A 319 -22.28 6.46 5.11
C ARG A 319 -23.28 7.40 5.77
N ALA A 320 -23.81 8.38 5.04
CA ALA A 320 -24.79 9.32 5.57
C ALA A 320 -26.13 8.67 5.95
N LEU A 321 -26.50 7.55 5.31
CA LEU A 321 -27.72 6.80 5.63
C LEU A 321 -27.54 5.88 6.84
N LEU A 322 -26.30 5.47 7.15
CA LEU A 322 -25.98 4.54 8.23
C LEU A 322 -25.49 5.24 9.50
N ALA A 323 -25.20 6.55 9.44
CA ALA A 323 -24.83 7.39 10.58
C ALA A 323 -26.05 7.95 11.30
#